data_0f103286f429d8cf8ba1b6b0af6e9475
#
_entry.id   0f103286f429d8cf8ba1b6b0af6e9475
#
_cell.length_a   1.000
_cell.length_b   1.000
_cell.length_c   1.000
_cell.angle_alpha   90.00
_cell.angle_beta   90.00
_cell.angle_gamma   90.00
#
_symmetry.space_group_name_H-M   'P 1'
#
loop_
_entity.id
_entity.type
_entity.pdbx_description
1 polymer ?
#
loop_
_entity_poly.entity_id
_entity_poly.type
_entity_poly.pdbx_seq_one_letter_code
_entity_poly.pdbx_strand_id
1 'polypeptide(L)'
;MHSRRLPRYLSKVFDRSSDMANEDESASAPAASSSAGAGTGAGAGATAPGIVPGLTDQPIEVAQHGDDDDDDYADSALGDGDNASSTASLTESILQYRTLNGRTYSSGKHGSDKYWGPNDEQQNEAMDMNHHFLTLCLGGNLFLAPLKDDIERVLDIGTATGLWAIDMGDEYPNCEVIGTDISPIQPTWCPPNVKFEIDDLEKEWTWAPNSFDYVHIRYMVGSVSDWPKLFRQAFRALKPGGWIESFEVEADYRSDDGTLKPDSAMIMWRDLFTEGGKKLGHPFTLITDDVQRKGIEAAGFVDLTVKDIKVPMGGWPADPKLKEIGQWAQYTLEQDLEGFVMFMWNTVLGRSLEEMQVFLATFRKEIRSSRTIHAYLPQRVVYARKPENAA
;
A
#
# COMPACT_ATOMS: atom_id res chain seq x y z
N MET A 1 4.13 9.49 -24.01
CA MET A 1 5.02 8.75 -23.10
C MET A 1 5.77 9.77 -22.26
N HIS A 2 5.22 10.17 -21.12
CA HIS A 2 5.95 10.98 -20.14
C HIS A 2 6.74 9.99 -19.26
N SER A 3 8.06 10.06 -19.32
CA SER A 3 8.95 9.36 -18.42
C SER A 3 8.67 9.90 -17.00
N ARG A 4 7.90 9.15 -16.19
CA ARG A 4 7.70 9.47 -14.77
C ARG A 4 9.09 9.47 -14.13
N ARG A 5 9.53 10.61 -13.60
CA ARG A 5 10.76 10.67 -12.80
C ARG A 5 10.48 10.01 -11.47
N LEU A 6 11.14 8.89 -11.22
CA LEU A 6 11.15 8.23 -9.91
C LEU A 6 11.52 9.25 -8.81
N PRO A 7 10.87 9.20 -7.64
CA PRO A 7 11.29 9.97 -6.47
C PRO A 7 12.79 9.79 -6.19
N ARG A 8 13.46 10.85 -5.74
CA ARG A 8 14.93 10.85 -5.56
C ARG A 8 15.49 9.74 -4.66
N TYR A 9 14.70 9.22 -3.73
CA TYR A 9 15.12 8.12 -2.86
C TYR A 9 15.04 6.75 -3.57
N LEU A 10 14.09 6.55 -4.48
CA LEU A 10 14.03 5.34 -5.31
C LEU A 10 15.22 5.27 -6.27
N SER A 11 15.77 6.41 -6.73
CA SER A 11 16.98 6.41 -7.54
C SER A 11 18.19 5.86 -6.79
N LYS A 12 18.29 6.05 -5.45
CA LYS A 12 19.36 5.47 -4.63
C LYS A 12 19.24 3.96 -4.47
N VAL A 13 18.02 3.41 -4.50
CA VAL A 13 17.78 1.95 -4.46
C VAL A 13 18.11 1.35 -5.82
N PHE A 14 17.77 2.03 -6.92
CA PHE A 14 18.10 1.60 -8.30
C PHE A 14 19.59 1.69 -8.61
N ASP A 15 20.30 2.74 -8.13
CA ASP A 15 21.77 2.82 -8.30
C ASP A 15 22.49 1.63 -7.64
N ARG A 16 21.97 1.11 -6.52
CA ARG A 16 22.54 -0.07 -5.86
C ARG A 16 22.23 -1.39 -6.62
N SER A 17 21.10 -1.50 -7.30
CA SER A 17 20.77 -2.68 -8.10
C SER A 17 21.46 -2.70 -9.48
N SER A 18 21.79 -1.52 -10.04
CA SER A 18 22.54 -1.41 -11.30
C SER A 18 24.05 -1.65 -11.12
N ASP A 19 24.61 -1.38 -9.94
CA ASP A 19 26.02 -1.68 -9.65
C ASP A 19 26.30 -3.20 -9.53
N MET A 20 25.26 -4.02 -9.25
CA MET A 20 25.39 -5.47 -9.21
C MET A 20 25.20 -6.16 -10.57
N ALA A 21 24.75 -5.43 -11.61
CA ALA A 21 24.54 -5.98 -12.96
C ALA A 21 25.67 -5.70 -13.95
N ASN A 22 26.76 -5.00 -13.57
CA ASN A 22 27.78 -4.50 -14.49
C ASN A 22 29.18 -5.14 -14.36
N GLU A 23 29.32 -6.30 -13.73
CA GLU A 23 30.62 -6.99 -13.66
C GLU A 23 30.83 -8.17 -14.63
N ASP A 24 30.01 -8.33 -15.67
CA ASP A 24 30.34 -9.30 -16.74
C ASP A 24 29.81 -8.88 -18.10
N GLU A 25 30.50 -7.98 -18.80
CA GLU A 25 30.49 -7.95 -20.27
C GLU A 25 31.68 -7.15 -20.84
N SER A 26 32.78 -7.83 -21.06
CA SER A 26 33.80 -7.40 -21.99
C SER A 26 34.04 -8.50 -23.06
N ALA A 27 33.33 -8.43 -24.18
CA ALA A 27 33.86 -8.89 -25.49
C ALA A 27 32.90 -8.58 -26.66
N SER A 28 33.43 -7.73 -27.54
CA SER A 28 33.24 -7.72 -29.01
C SER A 28 31.87 -7.56 -29.66
N ALA A 29 31.69 -6.35 -30.23
CA ALA A 29 30.77 -6.09 -31.33
C ALA A 29 31.26 -6.73 -32.66
N PRO A 30 30.37 -6.99 -33.62
CA PRO A 30 30.48 -6.26 -34.88
C PRO A 30 29.16 -5.65 -35.41
N ALA A 31 29.34 -4.63 -36.19
CA ALA A 31 28.36 -3.75 -36.80
C ALA A 31 27.57 -4.36 -37.99
N ALA A 32 26.51 -3.60 -38.34
CA ALA A 32 25.74 -3.46 -39.59
C ALA A 32 24.36 -4.17 -39.53
N SER A 33 23.26 -3.59 -40.03
CA SER A 33 22.95 -2.61 -41.03
C SER A 33 21.48 -2.18 -40.98
N SER A 34 21.18 -0.97 -41.43
CA SER A 34 19.88 -0.37 -41.57
C SER A 34 18.92 -1.10 -42.51
N SER A 35 17.61 -1.16 -42.15
CA SER A 35 16.54 -1.07 -43.12
C SER A 35 15.30 -0.40 -42.50
N ALA A 36 14.86 0.69 -43.10
CA ALA A 36 13.64 1.40 -42.80
C ALA A 36 12.43 0.62 -43.32
N GLY A 37 11.43 0.44 -42.43
CA GLY A 37 10.12 -0.07 -42.79
C GLY A 37 9.06 0.85 -42.17
N ALA A 38 8.37 1.64 -42.99
CA ALA A 38 7.22 2.43 -42.62
C ALA A 38 6.04 1.49 -42.31
N GLY A 39 5.53 1.53 -41.09
CA GLY A 39 4.32 0.83 -40.66
C GLY A 39 3.33 1.82 -40.04
N THR A 40 2.19 1.94 -40.68
CA THR A 40 1.02 2.77 -40.41
C THR A 40 0.53 2.66 -38.97
N GLY A 41 0.24 3.82 -38.36
CA GLY A 41 -0.31 3.94 -37.03
C GLY A 41 -1.65 3.20 -36.84
N ALA A 42 -1.68 2.30 -35.88
CA ALA A 42 -2.88 1.83 -35.22
C ALA A 42 -2.99 2.59 -33.89
N GLY A 43 -4.11 3.28 -33.69
CA GLY A 43 -4.40 3.98 -32.45
C GLY A 43 -4.33 3.03 -31.28
N ALA A 44 -3.53 3.35 -30.29
CA ALA A 44 -3.51 2.67 -29.02
C ALA A 44 -4.85 2.99 -28.31
N GLY A 45 -5.81 2.05 -28.37
CA GLY A 45 -6.94 2.07 -27.48
C GLY A 45 -6.42 1.93 -26.04
N ALA A 46 -6.79 2.86 -25.16
CA ALA A 46 -6.52 2.77 -23.75
C ALA A 46 -7.07 1.43 -23.24
N THR A 47 -6.20 0.53 -22.81
CA THR A 47 -6.60 -0.70 -22.11
C THR A 47 -7.20 -0.29 -20.78
N ALA A 48 -8.40 -0.83 -20.47
CA ALA A 48 -9.04 -0.61 -19.18
C ALA A 48 -8.08 -0.94 -18.03
N PRO A 49 -8.12 -0.20 -16.90
CA PRO A 49 -7.32 -0.50 -15.72
C PRO A 49 -7.44 -1.96 -15.32
N GLY A 50 -6.34 -2.62 -14.97
CA GLY A 50 -6.38 -4.04 -14.66
C GLY A 50 -5.24 -4.50 -13.77
N ILE A 51 -5.52 -5.50 -12.96
CA ILE A 51 -4.55 -6.21 -12.13
C ILE A 51 -3.56 -6.95 -13.04
N VAL A 52 -2.28 -6.98 -12.63
CA VAL A 52 -1.25 -7.77 -13.32
C VAL A 52 -1.70 -9.23 -13.45
N PRO A 53 -1.67 -9.81 -14.66
CA PRO A 53 -2.02 -11.22 -14.87
C PRO A 53 -1.16 -12.12 -13.96
N GLY A 54 -1.76 -13.15 -13.38
CA GLY A 54 -1.11 -14.08 -12.46
C GLY A 54 -1.23 -13.72 -10.97
N LEU A 55 -1.65 -12.51 -10.61
CA LEU A 55 -1.94 -12.14 -9.21
C LEU A 55 -3.36 -12.55 -8.75
N THR A 56 -4.17 -13.16 -9.61
CA THR A 56 -5.55 -13.56 -9.30
C THR A 56 -5.66 -15.00 -8.80
N ASP A 57 -6.81 -15.64 -8.89
CA ASP A 57 -7.19 -16.90 -8.23
C ASP A 57 -6.34 -18.15 -8.56
N GLN A 58 -5.53 -18.12 -9.63
CA GLN A 58 -4.69 -19.27 -10.00
C GLN A 58 -3.45 -19.36 -9.08
N PRO A 59 -2.94 -20.60 -8.83
CA PRO A 59 -1.65 -20.75 -8.18
C PRO A 59 -0.55 -20.04 -8.97
N ILE A 60 0.31 -19.32 -8.26
CA ILE A 60 1.46 -18.63 -8.87
C ILE A 60 2.55 -19.68 -9.15
N GLU A 61 3.08 -19.70 -10.38
CA GLU A 61 4.14 -20.61 -10.77
C GLU A 61 5.46 -20.26 -10.08
N VAL A 62 6.11 -21.26 -9.48
CA VAL A 62 7.39 -21.13 -8.77
C VAL A 62 8.56 -21.18 -9.76
N ALA A 63 9.55 -20.31 -9.59
CA ALA A 63 10.77 -20.33 -10.38
C ALA A 63 11.54 -21.65 -10.17
N GLN A 64 11.98 -22.28 -11.27
CA GLN A 64 12.90 -23.42 -11.21
C GLN A 64 14.32 -22.90 -10.98
N HIS A 65 14.88 -23.14 -9.81
CA HIS A 65 16.25 -22.76 -9.49
C HIS A 65 17.21 -23.87 -9.95
N GLY A 66 18.20 -23.52 -10.77
CA GLY A 66 19.42 -24.34 -10.94
C GLY A 66 20.28 -24.23 -9.67
N ASP A 67 21.13 -25.25 -9.43
CA ASP A 67 21.91 -25.43 -8.19
C ASP A 67 23.02 -24.37 -7.92
N ASP A 68 23.17 -23.37 -8.77
CA ASP A 68 24.26 -22.39 -8.68
C ASP A 68 23.70 -20.97 -8.53
N ASP A 69 23.53 -20.50 -7.29
CA ASP A 69 23.57 -19.07 -6.93
C ASP A 69 23.39 -18.93 -5.39
N ASP A 70 24.53 -18.87 -4.69
CA ASP A 70 24.61 -18.48 -3.29
C ASP A 70 24.57 -16.93 -3.20
N ASP A 71 23.39 -16.34 -3.06
CA ASP A 71 23.26 -14.93 -2.71
C ASP A 71 23.35 -14.77 -1.18
N ASP A 72 24.57 -14.52 -0.72
CA ASP A 72 24.88 -14.10 0.66
C ASP A 72 24.51 -12.60 0.82
N TYR A 73 23.34 -12.32 1.39
CA TYR A 73 22.96 -10.94 1.75
C TYR A 73 23.68 -10.51 3.02
N ALA A 74 24.72 -9.69 2.87
CA ALA A 74 25.42 -9.05 3.98
C ALA A 74 24.54 -8.00 4.63
N ASP A 75 24.43 -8.09 5.95
CA ASP A 75 23.74 -7.16 6.85
C ASP A 75 24.54 -5.82 6.88
N SER A 76 23.95 -4.74 6.38
CA SER A 76 24.54 -3.41 6.41
C SER A 76 23.77 -2.52 7.36
N ALA A 77 24.39 -2.20 8.48
CA ALA A 77 23.92 -1.25 9.47
C ALA A 77 23.80 0.17 8.91
N LEU A 78 22.69 0.82 9.22
CA LEU A 78 22.34 2.17 8.80
C LEU A 78 23.01 3.23 9.66
N GLY A 79 23.52 4.26 9.00
CA GLY A 79 24.02 5.47 9.62
C GLY A 79 22.98 6.59 9.62
N ASP A 80 22.94 7.25 10.74
CA ASP A 80 22.14 8.40 11.13
C ASP A 80 22.41 9.62 10.23
N GLY A 81 21.39 10.38 9.88
CA GLY A 81 21.50 11.62 9.14
C GLY A 81 20.36 12.58 9.45
N ASP A 82 20.57 13.45 10.43
CA ASP A 82 19.72 14.58 10.79
C ASP A 82 19.57 15.58 9.64
N ASN A 83 18.33 15.92 9.27
CA ASN A 83 18.04 17.17 8.58
C ASN A 83 16.70 17.77 9.03
N ALA A 84 16.79 18.72 9.96
CA ALA A 84 15.68 19.55 10.35
C ALA A 84 15.41 20.63 9.27
N SER A 85 14.22 20.61 8.70
CA SER A 85 13.69 21.70 7.87
C SER A 85 12.52 22.36 8.58
N SER A 86 12.65 23.68 8.78
CA SER A 86 11.64 24.52 9.42
C SER A 86 10.51 24.86 8.43
N THR A 87 9.25 24.58 8.78
CA THR A 87 8.09 25.08 8.08
C THR A 87 7.03 25.66 9.01
N ALA A 88 6.40 26.70 8.49
CA ALA A 88 5.52 27.61 9.18
C ALA A 88 4.28 26.94 9.76
N SER A 89 4.07 27.21 11.05
CA SER A 89 2.80 27.45 11.72
C SER A 89 1.64 26.47 11.54
N LEU A 90 1.90 25.16 11.66
CA LEU A 90 0.94 24.29 12.33
C LEU A 90 1.09 24.57 13.83
N THR A 91 -0.03 24.76 14.54
CA THR A 91 0.04 25.01 15.98
C THR A 91 0.81 23.88 16.65
N GLU A 92 1.73 24.19 17.59
CA GLU A 92 2.55 23.20 18.31
C GLU A 92 1.74 22.01 18.87
N SER A 93 0.43 22.20 19.10
CA SER A 93 -0.45 21.13 19.57
C SER A 93 -0.74 20.04 18.53
N ILE A 94 -0.69 20.34 17.23
CA ILE A 94 -0.94 19.39 16.14
C ILE A 94 0.29 18.48 15.95
N LEU A 95 1.49 19.00 16.19
CA LEU A 95 2.76 18.30 16.10
C LEU A 95 3.14 17.54 17.38
N GLN A 96 2.28 17.50 18.41
CA GLN A 96 2.55 16.73 19.62
C GLN A 96 2.22 15.24 19.40
N TYR A 97 3.23 14.47 18.97
CA TYR A 97 3.15 13.02 18.82
C TYR A 97 3.33 12.29 20.16
N ARG A 98 2.78 11.07 20.27
CA ARG A 98 3.12 10.14 21.35
C ARG A 98 4.43 9.46 21.01
N THR A 99 5.31 9.30 21.98
CA THR A 99 6.53 8.49 21.83
C THR A 99 6.37 7.18 22.60
N LEU A 100 6.47 6.06 21.92
CA LEU A 100 6.41 4.72 22.48
C LEU A 100 7.63 3.94 21.99
N ASN A 101 8.49 3.50 22.91
CA ASN A 101 9.69 2.74 22.60
C ASN A 101 10.58 3.39 21.52
N GLY A 102 10.73 4.73 21.58
CA GLY A 102 11.56 5.50 20.65
C GLY A 102 10.89 5.85 19.30
N ARG A 103 9.71 5.30 18.99
CA ARG A 103 8.93 5.58 17.78
C ARG A 103 7.84 6.62 18.06
N THR A 104 7.48 7.41 17.07
CA THR A 104 6.40 8.41 17.19
C THR A 104 5.10 7.91 16.58
N TYR A 105 3.97 8.28 17.22
CA TYR A 105 2.62 7.91 16.83
C TYR A 105 1.70 9.11 16.89
N SER A 106 0.58 9.09 16.18
CA SER A 106 -0.44 10.14 16.26
C SER A 106 -0.90 10.34 17.70
N SER A 107 -1.19 11.58 18.07
CA SER A 107 -1.73 11.89 19.40
C SER A 107 -3.26 11.85 19.38
N GLY A 108 -3.88 11.33 20.45
CA GLY A 108 -5.34 11.32 20.59
C GLY A 108 -6.01 12.70 20.68
N LYS A 109 -5.25 13.79 20.50
CA LYS A 109 -5.79 15.17 20.55
C LYS A 109 -6.55 15.54 19.27
N HIS A 110 -6.11 15.04 18.12
CA HIS A 110 -6.66 15.38 16.80
C HIS A 110 -7.17 14.17 16.02
N GLY A 111 -6.91 12.94 16.50
CA GLY A 111 -7.33 11.69 15.90
C GLY A 111 -7.42 10.57 16.93
N SER A 112 -7.58 9.35 16.48
CA SER A 112 -7.63 8.16 17.32
C SER A 112 -6.26 7.89 17.96
N ASP A 113 -6.20 7.71 19.28
CA ASP A 113 -5.04 7.20 20.00
C ASP A 113 -4.85 5.68 19.80
N LYS A 114 -5.74 5.06 19.05
CA LYS A 114 -5.75 3.63 18.72
C LYS A 114 -5.09 3.31 17.39
N TYR A 115 -4.67 4.32 16.60
CA TYR A 115 -3.93 4.04 15.39
C TYR A 115 -2.60 3.35 15.74
N TRP A 116 -2.36 2.22 15.09
CA TRP A 116 -1.32 1.27 15.47
C TRP A 116 0.02 1.50 14.75
N GLY A 117 0.03 2.21 13.62
CA GLY A 117 1.23 2.50 12.85
C GLY A 117 2.00 3.70 13.40
N PRO A 118 3.34 3.67 13.39
CA PRO A 118 4.16 4.87 13.62
C PRO A 118 3.91 5.93 12.54
N ASN A 119 4.33 7.18 12.82
CA ASN A 119 4.28 8.28 11.86
C ASN A 119 5.64 8.98 11.69
N ASP A 120 6.71 8.28 12.01
CA ASP A 120 8.08 8.76 11.80
C ASP A 120 8.57 8.49 10.37
N GLU A 121 9.76 9.00 10.05
CA GLU A 121 10.33 8.94 8.71
C GLU A 121 10.53 7.50 8.22
N GLN A 122 10.98 6.59 9.09
CA GLN A 122 11.19 5.19 8.73
C GLN A 122 9.87 4.51 8.26
N GLN A 123 8.78 4.76 8.98
CA GLN A 123 7.45 4.26 8.57
C GLN A 123 6.97 4.95 7.29
N ASN A 124 7.21 6.26 7.15
CA ASN A 124 6.81 7.00 5.97
C ASN A 124 7.49 6.47 4.71
N GLU A 125 8.80 6.16 4.77
CA GLU A 125 9.51 5.50 3.68
C GLU A 125 8.91 4.14 3.32
N ALA A 126 8.54 3.32 4.31
CA ALA A 126 7.86 2.05 4.07
C ALA A 126 6.49 2.26 3.38
N MET A 127 5.74 3.31 3.76
CA MET A 127 4.46 3.64 3.11
C MET A 127 4.63 4.13 1.67
N ASP A 128 5.69 4.84 1.38
CA ASP A 128 6.04 5.27 0.01
C ASP A 128 6.38 4.07 -0.89
N MET A 129 7.15 3.11 -0.37
CA MET A 129 7.41 1.83 -1.06
C MET A 129 6.11 1.02 -1.25
N ASN A 130 5.23 1.04 -0.24
CA ASN A 130 3.92 0.40 -0.31
C ASN A 130 3.07 0.98 -1.45
N HIS A 131 3.03 2.31 -1.59
CA HIS A 131 2.34 2.95 -2.72
C HIS A 131 2.90 2.46 -4.07
N HIS A 132 4.22 2.36 -4.20
CA HIS A 132 4.86 1.90 -5.43
C HIS A 132 4.46 0.47 -5.80
N PHE A 133 4.62 -0.51 -4.89
CA PHE A 133 4.29 -1.89 -5.25
C PHE A 133 2.79 -2.12 -5.48
N LEU A 134 1.90 -1.41 -4.76
CA LEU A 134 0.46 -1.48 -5.02
C LEU A 134 0.09 -0.97 -6.41
N THR A 135 0.74 0.11 -6.85
CA THR A 135 0.61 0.60 -8.22
C THR A 135 1.10 -0.44 -9.24
N LEU A 136 2.22 -1.13 -8.95
CA LEU A 136 2.67 -2.27 -9.78
C LEU A 136 1.63 -3.40 -9.84
N CYS A 137 1.00 -3.76 -8.71
CA CYS A 137 -0.06 -4.77 -8.68
C CYS A 137 -1.24 -4.43 -9.59
N LEU A 138 -1.56 -3.14 -9.70
CA LEU A 138 -2.62 -2.63 -10.57
C LEU A 138 -2.13 -2.35 -12.00
N GLY A 139 -0.99 -2.90 -12.41
CA GLY A 139 -0.44 -2.73 -13.77
C GLY A 139 -0.02 -1.29 -14.10
N GLY A 140 0.35 -0.51 -13.09
CA GLY A 140 0.73 0.89 -13.20
C GLY A 140 -0.42 1.88 -13.05
N ASN A 141 -1.62 1.42 -12.72
CA ASN A 141 -2.79 2.28 -12.47
C ASN A 141 -2.92 2.65 -11.00
N LEU A 142 -3.54 3.80 -10.72
CA LEU A 142 -3.80 4.26 -9.35
C LEU A 142 -5.05 3.63 -8.75
N PHE A 143 -6.00 3.21 -9.57
CA PHE A 143 -7.31 2.67 -9.21
C PHE A 143 -7.84 1.72 -10.29
N LEU A 144 -8.93 0.99 -9.98
CA LEU A 144 -9.64 0.10 -10.91
C LEU A 144 -11.06 0.56 -11.24
N ALA A 145 -11.64 1.46 -10.44
CA ALA A 145 -12.97 2.02 -10.71
C ALA A 145 -13.01 2.71 -12.09
N PRO A 146 -14.07 2.52 -12.91
CA PRO A 146 -14.14 3.10 -14.24
C PRO A 146 -14.54 4.59 -14.17
N LEU A 147 -13.59 5.43 -13.72
CA LEU A 147 -13.78 6.86 -13.64
C LEU A 147 -13.85 7.49 -15.03
N LYS A 148 -14.60 8.59 -15.13
CA LYS A 148 -14.63 9.44 -16.31
C LYS A 148 -13.46 10.42 -16.31
N ASP A 149 -13.12 10.96 -17.47
CA ASP A 149 -12.03 11.94 -17.61
C ASP A 149 -12.41 13.34 -17.04
N ASP A 150 -13.71 13.60 -16.82
CA ASP A 150 -14.27 14.89 -16.42
C ASP A 150 -14.67 14.95 -14.93
N ILE A 151 -14.12 14.09 -14.08
CA ILE A 151 -14.33 14.17 -12.63
C ILE A 151 -13.74 15.47 -12.07
N GLU A 152 -14.46 16.05 -11.09
CA GLU A 152 -14.12 17.36 -10.53
C GLU A 152 -13.52 17.28 -9.11
N ARG A 153 -13.93 16.27 -8.30
CA ARG A 153 -13.50 16.19 -6.91
C ARG A 153 -13.30 14.75 -6.44
N VAL A 154 -12.14 14.51 -5.84
CA VAL A 154 -11.72 13.21 -5.28
C VAL A 154 -11.39 13.37 -3.80
N LEU A 155 -11.79 12.39 -3.00
CA LEU A 155 -11.45 12.28 -1.59
C LEU A 155 -10.62 11.00 -1.36
N ASP A 156 -9.41 11.17 -0.84
CA ASP A 156 -8.51 10.09 -0.44
C ASP A 156 -8.46 9.97 1.08
N ILE A 157 -9.02 8.90 1.63
CA ILE A 157 -9.16 8.67 3.08
C ILE A 157 -7.96 7.88 3.60
N GLY A 158 -7.27 8.44 4.62
CA GLY A 158 -6.04 7.87 5.15
C GLY A 158 -4.89 8.01 4.15
N THR A 159 -4.68 9.24 3.66
CA THR A 159 -3.73 9.55 2.58
C THR A 159 -2.27 9.27 2.94
N ALA A 160 -1.93 9.05 4.21
CA ALA A 160 -0.58 8.84 4.73
C ALA A 160 0.39 9.94 4.26
N THR A 161 1.47 9.60 3.56
CA THR A 161 2.43 10.56 2.98
C THR A 161 1.86 11.40 1.83
N GLY A 162 0.66 11.07 1.33
CA GLY A 162 -0.02 11.82 0.28
C GLY A 162 0.39 11.46 -1.15
N LEU A 163 1.25 10.44 -1.36
CA LEU A 163 1.74 10.09 -2.71
C LEU A 163 0.61 9.71 -3.67
N TRP A 164 -0.38 8.94 -3.20
CA TRP A 164 -1.52 8.59 -4.05
C TRP A 164 -2.31 9.82 -4.50
N ALA A 165 -2.59 10.75 -3.58
CA ALA A 165 -3.31 11.97 -3.87
C ALA A 165 -2.52 12.89 -4.82
N ILE A 166 -1.19 12.94 -4.70
CA ILE A 166 -0.31 13.69 -5.59
C ILE A 166 -0.34 13.09 -7.01
N ASP A 167 -0.14 11.77 -7.14
CA ASP A 167 -0.20 11.09 -8.44
C ASP A 167 -1.59 11.22 -9.09
N MET A 168 -2.67 11.18 -8.29
CA MET A 168 -4.03 11.41 -8.76
C MET A 168 -4.22 12.85 -9.26
N GLY A 169 -3.65 13.83 -8.56
CA GLY A 169 -3.67 15.23 -8.98
C GLY A 169 -2.92 15.48 -10.27
N ASP A 170 -1.81 14.77 -10.50
CA ASP A 170 -1.04 14.85 -11.76
C ASP A 170 -1.80 14.17 -12.92
N GLU A 171 -2.50 13.05 -12.65
CA GLU A 171 -3.30 12.34 -13.67
C GLU A 171 -4.57 13.10 -14.05
N TYR A 172 -5.20 13.81 -13.08
CA TYR A 172 -6.41 14.62 -13.27
C TYR A 172 -6.18 16.08 -12.92
N PRO A 173 -5.48 16.88 -13.75
CA PRO A 173 -5.04 18.24 -13.40
C PRO A 173 -6.18 19.24 -13.20
N ASN A 174 -7.39 18.95 -13.66
CA ASN A 174 -8.59 19.77 -13.48
C ASN A 174 -9.46 19.31 -12.28
N CYS A 175 -9.08 18.25 -11.59
CA CYS A 175 -9.80 17.68 -10.46
C CYS A 175 -9.20 18.18 -9.14
N GLU A 176 -10.03 18.63 -8.21
CA GLU A 176 -9.59 18.90 -6.84
C GLU A 176 -9.44 17.55 -6.11
N VAL A 177 -8.23 17.24 -5.66
CA VAL A 177 -7.95 16.03 -4.86
C VAL A 177 -7.71 16.44 -3.42
N ILE A 178 -8.48 15.87 -2.50
CA ILE A 178 -8.36 16.12 -1.06
C ILE A 178 -7.92 14.83 -0.38
N GLY A 179 -6.71 14.85 0.19
CA GLY A 179 -6.20 13.77 1.04
C GLY A 179 -6.43 14.09 2.51
N THR A 180 -7.01 13.15 3.26
CA THR A 180 -7.23 13.31 4.71
C THR A 180 -6.43 12.30 5.51
N ASP A 181 -5.87 12.72 6.64
CA ASP A 181 -5.15 11.85 7.58
C ASP A 181 -5.21 12.43 8.99
N ILE A 182 -4.99 11.58 10.00
CA ILE A 182 -4.87 12.00 11.41
C ILE A 182 -3.50 12.58 11.76
N SER A 183 -2.50 12.36 10.89
CA SER A 183 -1.10 12.79 11.06
C SER A 183 -0.69 13.78 9.96
N PRO A 184 -0.14 14.96 10.29
CA PRO A 184 0.32 15.96 9.32
C PRO A 184 1.72 15.60 8.80
N ILE A 185 1.85 14.46 8.11
CA ILE A 185 3.11 13.94 7.56
C ILE A 185 3.28 14.20 6.07
N GLN A 186 2.31 14.85 5.43
CA GLN A 186 2.29 15.13 4.00
C GLN A 186 3.31 16.23 3.65
N PRO A 187 3.84 16.23 2.39
CA PRO A 187 4.79 17.23 1.96
C PRO A 187 4.17 18.64 1.91
N THR A 188 4.98 19.65 2.21
CA THR A 188 4.55 21.05 2.12
C THR A 188 4.38 21.54 0.69
N TRP A 189 4.96 20.84 -0.28
CA TRP A 189 4.79 21.11 -1.71
C TRP A 189 4.01 19.98 -2.35
N CYS A 190 2.92 20.31 -3.02
CA CYS A 190 2.08 19.40 -3.79
C CYS A 190 1.54 20.13 -5.04
N PRO A 191 0.96 19.41 -6.02
CA PRO A 191 0.28 20.03 -7.15
C PRO A 191 -0.80 21.02 -6.69
N PRO A 192 -1.07 22.12 -7.43
CA PRO A 192 -1.98 23.18 -7.00
C PRO A 192 -3.44 22.72 -6.82
N ASN A 193 -3.81 21.60 -7.41
CA ASN A 193 -5.13 20.97 -7.32
C ASN A 193 -5.21 19.91 -6.20
N VAL A 194 -4.13 19.68 -5.45
CA VAL A 194 -4.08 18.75 -4.31
C VAL A 194 -4.08 19.52 -2.99
N LYS A 195 -4.87 19.06 -2.03
CA LYS A 195 -4.92 19.61 -0.67
C LYS A 195 -4.86 18.49 0.35
N PHE A 196 -4.23 18.76 1.50
CA PHE A 196 -4.21 17.85 2.62
C PHE A 196 -4.94 18.46 3.81
N GLU A 197 -5.80 17.68 4.46
CA GLU A 197 -6.57 18.09 5.62
C GLU A 197 -6.39 17.07 6.75
N ILE A 198 -6.24 17.57 7.98
CA ILE A 198 -6.17 16.71 9.17
C ILE A 198 -7.59 16.41 9.59
N ASP A 199 -7.99 15.15 9.44
CA ASP A 199 -9.32 14.67 9.82
C ASP A 199 -9.29 13.24 10.34
N ASP A 200 -10.24 12.91 11.20
CA ASP A 200 -10.43 11.58 11.77
C ASP A 200 -11.64 10.92 11.10
N LEU A 201 -11.37 9.96 10.22
CA LEU A 201 -12.39 9.23 9.45
C LEU A 201 -13.47 8.56 10.32
N GLU A 202 -13.19 8.27 11.58
CA GLU A 202 -14.14 7.66 12.51
C GLU A 202 -15.16 8.67 13.07
N LYS A 203 -14.90 9.98 12.96
CA LYS A 203 -15.85 11.03 13.30
C LYS A 203 -16.92 11.19 12.24
N GLU A 204 -17.91 12.05 12.52
CA GLU A 204 -18.90 12.43 11.50
C GLU A 204 -18.24 13.35 10.47
N TRP A 205 -18.33 12.97 9.19
CA TRP A 205 -17.78 13.76 8.11
C TRP A 205 -18.53 15.08 7.93
N THR A 206 -17.79 16.16 7.84
CA THR A 206 -18.34 17.51 7.65
C THR A 206 -18.63 17.85 6.19
N TRP A 207 -18.20 17.01 5.24
CA TRP A 207 -18.43 17.17 3.81
C TRP A 207 -19.92 17.27 3.49
N ALA A 208 -20.27 18.17 2.57
CA ALA A 208 -21.62 18.27 2.07
C ALA A 208 -22.02 16.96 1.34
N PRO A 209 -23.30 16.55 1.38
CA PRO A 209 -23.78 15.46 0.55
C PRO A 209 -23.54 15.73 -0.94
N ASN A 210 -23.26 14.67 -1.70
CA ASN A 210 -23.11 14.74 -3.17
C ASN A 210 -22.01 15.72 -3.62
N SER A 211 -20.86 15.72 -2.95
CA SER A 211 -19.77 16.66 -3.22
C SER A 211 -18.55 16.04 -3.93
N PHE A 212 -18.45 14.73 -3.98
CA PHE A 212 -17.31 14.02 -4.60
C PHE A 212 -17.75 13.11 -5.74
N ASP A 213 -16.91 13.01 -6.76
CA ASP A 213 -17.06 12.08 -7.87
C ASP A 213 -16.46 10.72 -7.53
N TYR A 214 -15.43 10.73 -6.68
CA TYR A 214 -14.71 9.51 -6.29
C TYR A 214 -14.24 9.59 -4.83
N VAL A 215 -14.38 8.47 -4.10
CA VAL A 215 -13.83 8.26 -2.76
C VAL A 215 -12.91 7.06 -2.80
N HIS A 216 -11.64 7.28 -2.48
CA HIS A 216 -10.60 6.27 -2.41
C HIS A 216 -10.25 5.95 -0.95
N ILE A 217 -10.10 4.65 -0.64
CA ILE A 217 -9.77 4.12 0.67
C ILE A 217 -8.75 3.00 0.45
N ARG A 218 -7.56 3.10 1.08
CA ARG A 218 -6.53 2.09 0.88
C ARG A 218 -5.72 1.81 2.13
N TYR A 219 -5.52 0.51 2.44
CA TYR A 219 -4.68 0.05 3.54
C TYR A 219 -5.12 0.60 4.91
N MET A 220 -6.42 0.68 5.13
CA MET A 220 -7.03 1.11 6.38
C MET A 220 -7.28 -0.05 7.36
N VAL A 221 -6.77 -1.25 7.06
CA VAL A 221 -6.84 -2.43 7.93
C VAL A 221 -6.32 -2.10 9.35
N GLY A 222 -7.09 -2.45 10.37
CA GLY A 222 -6.74 -2.15 11.77
C GLY A 222 -6.88 -0.68 12.18
N SER A 223 -7.33 0.21 11.30
CA SER A 223 -7.50 1.64 11.57
C SER A 223 -8.97 2.04 11.75
N VAL A 224 -9.89 1.24 11.26
CA VAL A 224 -11.34 1.51 11.25
C VAL A 224 -12.05 0.54 12.20
N SER A 225 -12.82 1.07 13.15
CA SER A 225 -13.63 0.28 14.08
C SER A 225 -15.03 -0.03 13.50
N ASP A 226 -15.63 0.89 12.75
CA ASP A 226 -16.98 0.79 12.15
C ASP A 226 -16.92 0.99 10.63
N TRP A 227 -16.53 -0.05 9.90
CA TRP A 227 -16.51 -0.06 8.43
C TRP A 227 -17.89 0.24 7.80
N PRO A 228 -19.02 -0.31 8.29
CA PRO A 228 -20.33 0.09 7.81
C PRO A 228 -20.62 1.59 7.93
N LYS A 229 -20.19 2.25 9.01
CA LYS A 229 -20.31 3.71 9.16
C LYS A 229 -19.46 4.43 8.11
N LEU A 230 -18.21 4.02 7.92
CA LEU A 230 -17.31 4.60 6.92
C LEU A 230 -17.94 4.57 5.52
N PHE A 231 -18.46 3.42 5.09
CA PHE A 231 -19.09 3.27 3.78
C PHE A 231 -20.38 4.08 3.64
N ARG A 232 -21.18 4.21 4.71
CA ARG A 232 -22.36 5.11 4.71
C ARG A 232 -21.97 6.58 4.58
N GLN A 233 -20.88 7.01 5.22
CA GLN A 233 -20.37 8.38 5.10
C GLN A 233 -19.86 8.66 3.68
N ALA A 234 -19.12 7.71 3.09
CA ALA A 234 -18.69 7.79 1.70
C ALA A 234 -19.89 7.84 0.72
N PHE A 235 -20.91 7.01 0.95
CA PHE A 235 -22.15 7.04 0.14
C PHE A 235 -22.83 8.42 0.19
N ARG A 236 -22.94 9.01 1.39
CA ARG A 236 -23.52 10.34 1.55
C ARG A 236 -22.71 11.42 0.82
N ALA A 237 -21.39 11.36 0.91
CA ALA A 237 -20.49 12.36 0.33
C ALA A 237 -20.37 12.27 -1.19
N LEU A 238 -20.53 11.09 -1.79
CA LEU A 238 -20.47 10.88 -3.24
C LEU A 238 -21.67 11.48 -3.97
N LYS A 239 -21.43 12.06 -5.14
CA LYS A 239 -22.46 12.44 -6.13
C LYS A 239 -23.18 11.19 -6.62
N PRO A 240 -24.48 11.27 -7.06
CA PRO A 240 -25.10 10.21 -7.84
C PRO A 240 -24.23 9.87 -9.05
N GLY A 241 -24.02 8.58 -9.31
CA GLY A 241 -23.09 8.10 -10.35
C GLY A 241 -21.61 8.06 -9.93
N GLY A 242 -21.24 8.63 -8.80
CA GLY A 242 -19.87 8.62 -8.27
C GLY A 242 -19.45 7.24 -7.76
N TRP A 243 -18.14 7.02 -7.66
CA TRP A 243 -17.54 5.73 -7.32
C TRP A 243 -16.84 5.72 -5.98
N ILE A 244 -16.91 4.60 -5.30
CA ILE A 244 -16.06 4.25 -4.17
C ILE A 244 -15.09 3.14 -4.59
N GLU A 245 -13.86 3.19 -4.12
CA GLU A 245 -12.92 2.07 -4.18
C GLU A 245 -12.25 1.87 -2.82
N SER A 246 -12.19 0.61 -2.36
CA SER A 246 -11.50 0.20 -1.15
C SER A 246 -10.51 -0.89 -1.50
N PHE A 247 -9.21 -0.66 -1.25
CA PHE A 247 -8.13 -1.59 -1.50
C PHE A 247 -7.45 -1.98 -0.19
N GLU A 248 -7.72 -3.20 0.28
CA GLU A 248 -7.31 -3.66 1.60
C GLU A 248 -6.44 -4.91 1.54
N VAL A 249 -5.65 -5.10 2.59
CA VAL A 249 -4.82 -6.28 2.83
C VAL A 249 -5.35 -7.05 4.04
N GLU A 250 -5.09 -8.35 4.07
CA GLU A 250 -5.28 -9.17 5.28
C GLU A 250 -3.92 -9.66 5.78
N ALA A 251 -3.65 -9.51 7.06
CA ALA A 251 -2.39 -9.91 7.70
C ALA A 251 -2.29 -11.44 7.91
N ASP A 252 -2.66 -12.22 6.88
CA ASP A 252 -2.72 -13.69 6.89
C ASP A 252 -1.92 -14.26 5.72
N TYR A 253 -0.65 -14.57 5.95
CA TYR A 253 0.18 -15.21 4.94
C TYR A 253 -0.36 -16.59 4.57
N ARG A 254 -0.43 -16.87 3.27
CA ARG A 254 -0.93 -18.12 2.69
C ARG A 254 0.08 -18.69 1.70
N SER A 255 -0.05 -20.00 1.42
CA SER A 255 0.73 -20.72 0.42
C SER A 255 -0.17 -21.72 -0.28
N ASP A 256 -0.08 -21.80 -1.63
CA ASP A 256 -0.89 -22.75 -2.41
C ASP A 256 -0.26 -24.13 -2.50
N ASP A 257 1.04 -24.27 -2.22
CA ASP A 257 1.82 -25.51 -2.36
C ASP A 257 2.21 -26.16 -1.02
N GLY A 258 1.74 -25.58 0.10
CA GLY A 258 1.97 -26.10 1.45
C GLY A 258 3.41 -25.93 1.97
N THR A 259 4.20 -25.04 1.37
CA THR A 259 5.54 -24.67 1.87
C THR A 259 5.49 -23.89 3.16
N LEU A 260 4.40 -23.12 3.42
CA LEU A 260 4.17 -22.43 4.67
C LEU A 260 3.68 -23.41 5.76
N LYS A 261 4.47 -23.59 6.81
CA LYS A 261 4.18 -24.57 7.88
C LYS A 261 3.37 -23.92 9.01
N PRO A 262 2.56 -24.70 9.78
CA PRO A 262 1.73 -24.18 10.86
C PRO A 262 2.49 -23.50 12.01
N ASP A 263 3.75 -23.84 12.21
CA ASP A 263 4.65 -23.28 13.22
C ASP A 263 5.52 -22.10 12.70
N SER A 264 5.27 -21.64 11.49
CA SER A 264 5.95 -20.51 10.88
C SER A 264 5.70 -19.20 11.62
N ALA A 265 6.70 -18.33 11.67
CA ALA A 265 6.55 -16.95 12.17
C ALA A 265 5.57 -16.13 11.33
N MET A 266 5.38 -16.45 10.04
CA MET A 266 4.35 -15.84 9.20
C MET A 266 2.92 -16.19 9.68
N ILE A 267 2.72 -17.40 10.22
CA ILE A 267 1.44 -17.77 10.86
C ILE A 267 1.26 -17.05 12.20
N MET A 268 2.33 -16.92 12.99
CA MET A 268 2.31 -16.12 14.23
C MET A 268 2.00 -14.64 13.96
N TRP A 269 2.40 -14.09 12.82
CA TRP A 269 2.03 -12.75 12.37
C TRP A 269 0.50 -12.59 12.25
N ARG A 270 -0.16 -13.51 11.58
CA ARG A 270 -1.63 -13.54 11.50
C ARG A 270 -2.27 -13.53 12.89
N ASP A 271 -1.78 -14.42 13.78
CA ASP A 271 -2.34 -14.58 15.12
C ASP A 271 -2.14 -13.31 15.96
N LEU A 272 -0.98 -12.64 15.83
CA LEU A 272 -0.67 -11.35 16.45
C LEU A 272 -1.70 -10.29 16.07
N PHE A 273 -1.93 -10.08 14.79
CA PHE A 273 -2.85 -9.04 14.31
C PHE A 273 -4.32 -9.40 14.55
N THR A 274 -4.68 -10.67 14.47
CA THR A 274 -6.04 -11.12 14.79
C THR A 274 -6.36 -10.92 16.28
N GLU A 275 -5.45 -11.29 17.18
CA GLU A 275 -5.62 -11.13 18.63
C GLU A 275 -5.58 -9.64 19.01
N GLY A 276 -4.58 -8.91 18.50
CA GLY A 276 -4.41 -7.48 18.73
C GLY A 276 -5.60 -6.67 18.25
N GLY A 277 -6.08 -6.94 17.04
CA GLY A 277 -7.25 -6.29 16.46
C GLY A 277 -8.52 -6.49 17.28
N LYS A 278 -8.76 -7.72 17.79
CA LYS A 278 -9.88 -8.00 18.70
C LYS A 278 -9.80 -7.17 19.97
N LYS A 279 -8.61 -7.04 20.58
CA LYS A 279 -8.42 -6.21 21.79
C LYS A 279 -8.58 -4.72 21.51
N LEU A 280 -8.08 -4.25 20.36
CA LEU A 280 -8.15 -2.86 19.96
C LEU A 280 -9.57 -2.45 19.53
N GLY A 281 -10.38 -3.41 19.07
CA GLY A 281 -11.70 -3.19 18.48
C GLY A 281 -11.64 -2.78 17.00
N HIS A 282 -10.50 -3.02 16.33
CA HIS A 282 -10.25 -2.73 14.93
C HIS A 282 -9.91 -4.02 14.18
N PRO A 283 -10.75 -4.49 13.24
CA PRO A 283 -10.57 -5.80 12.60
C PRO A 283 -9.37 -5.81 11.64
N PHE A 284 -8.66 -6.94 11.62
CA PHE A 284 -7.61 -7.27 10.63
C PHE A 284 -8.01 -8.42 9.69
N THR A 285 -9.24 -8.91 9.79
CA THR A 285 -9.80 -10.03 9.02
C THR A 285 -10.78 -9.56 7.95
N LEU A 286 -10.42 -8.47 7.22
CA LEU A 286 -11.35 -7.77 6.32
C LEU A 286 -11.80 -8.61 5.14
N ILE A 287 -10.90 -9.43 4.58
CA ILE A 287 -11.16 -10.29 3.42
C ILE A 287 -11.90 -11.54 3.85
N THR A 288 -11.43 -12.21 4.90
CA THR A 288 -12.05 -13.42 5.45
C THR A 288 -13.48 -13.16 5.93
N ASP A 289 -13.73 -12.03 6.60
CA ASP A 289 -15.06 -11.65 7.09
C ASP A 289 -15.92 -10.96 6.01
N ASP A 290 -15.32 -10.71 4.83
CA ASP A 290 -15.96 -10.08 3.68
C ASP A 290 -16.54 -8.68 4.01
N VAL A 291 -15.78 -7.91 4.79
CA VAL A 291 -16.21 -6.63 5.37
C VAL A 291 -16.47 -5.58 4.31
N GLN A 292 -15.55 -5.45 3.32
CA GLN A 292 -15.65 -4.46 2.26
C GLN A 292 -16.91 -4.68 1.42
N ARG A 293 -17.10 -5.87 0.84
CA ARG A 293 -18.25 -6.17 -0.01
C ARG A 293 -19.57 -5.97 0.74
N LYS A 294 -19.72 -6.63 1.91
CA LYS A 294 -20.94 -6.53 2.73
C LYS A 294 -21.25 -5.09 3.15
N GLY A 295 -20.24 -4.34 3.57
CA GLY A 295 -20.41 -2.97 4.04
C GLY A 295 -20.79 -2.00 2.91
N ILE A 296 -20.17 -2.14 1.73
CA ILE A 296 -20.46 -1.32 0.54
C ILE A 296 -21.87 -1.64 0.02
N GLU A 297 -22.24 -2.93 -0.09
CA GLU A 297 -23.61 -3.33 -0.47
C GLU A 297 -24.66 -2.78 0.52
N ALA A 298 -24.40 -2.92 1.82
CA ALA A 298 -25.32 -2.45 2.86
C ALA A 298 -25.47 -0.91 2.90
N ALA A 299 -24.47 -0.17 2.42
CA ALA A 299 -24.54 1.29 2.29
C ALA A 299 -25.40 1.73 1.09
N GLY A 300 -25.77 0.82 0.18
CA GLY A 300 -26.66 1.10 -0.96
C GLY A 300 -25.96 1.30 -2.31
N PHE A 301 -24.67 1.01 -2.40
CA PHE A 301 -23.94 1.03 -3.67
C PHE A 301 -24.39 -0.10 -4.61
N VAL A 302 -24.24 0.14 -5.91
CA VAL A 302 -24.57 -0.78 -7.02
C VAL A 302 -23.35 -1.01 -7.91
N ASP A 303 -23.46 -1.90 -8.89
CA ASP A 303 -22.40 -2.22 -9.85
C ASP A 303 -21.10 -2.64 -9.16
N LEU A 304 -21.22 -3.38 -8.05
CA LEU A 304 -20.11 -3.79 -7.22
C LEU A 304 -19.22 -4.81 -7.93
N THR A 305 -17.93 -4.55 -7.89
CA THR A 305 -16.90 -5.47 -8.40
C THR A 305 -15.91 -5.78 -7.30
N VAL A 306 -15.57 -7.05 -7.13
CA VAL A 306 -14.55 -7.55 -6.21
C VAL A 306 -13.39 -8.13 -7.02
N LYS A 307 -12.17 -7.77 -6.65
CA LYS A 307 -10.93 -8.28 -7.23
C LYS A 307 -10.01 -8.76 -6.12
N ASP A 308 -9.83 -10.06 -5.99
CA ASP A 308 -8.86 -10.67 -5.08
C ASP A 308 -7.49 -10.74 -5.75
N ILE A 309 -6.45 -10.44 -4.97
CA ILE A 309 -5.06 -10.35 -5.41
C ILE A 309 -4.19 -11.16 -4.44
N LYS A 310 -3.32 -12.00 -4.99
CA LYS A 310 -2.29 -12.72 -4.23
C LYS A 310 -0.96 -11.99 -4.41
N VAL A 311 -0.53 -11.22 -3.43
CA VAL A 311 0.77 -10.52 -3.49
C VAL A 311 1.86 -11.46 -2.99
N PRO A 312 2.78 -11.92 -3.85
CA PRO A 312 3.90 -12.76 -3.42
C PRO A 312 4.74 -12.05 -2.36
N MET A 313 5.34 -12.81 -1.46
CA MET A 313 6.35 -12.29 -0.53
C MET A 313 7.71 -12.83 -0.95
N GLY A 314 8.57 -11.94 -1.50
CA GLY A 314 9.87 -12.30 -2.02
C GLY A 314 9.90 -12.73 -3.50
N GLY A 315 11.08 -13.09 -3.98
CA GLY A 315 11.36 -13.31 -5.41
C GLY A 315 11.11 -14.73 -5.92
N TRP A 316 10.24 -15.52 -5.30
CA TRP A 316 9.96 -16.91 -5.66
C TRP A 316 9.13 -17.13 -6.94
N PRO A 317 8.30 -16.20 -7.44
CA PRO A 317 7.55 -16.41 -8.68
C PRO A 317 8.44 -16.57 -9.91
N ALA A 318 8.02 -17.43 -10.85
CA ALA A 318 8.68 -17.61 -12.14
C ALA A 318 8.47 -16.41 -13.08
N ASP A 319 7.28 -15.80 -13.05
CA ASP A 319 6.98 -14.62 -13.85
C ASP A 319 7.78 -13.40 -13.35
N PRO A 320 8.56 -12.73 -14.22
CA PRO A 320 9.42 -11.61 -13.80
C PRO A 320 8.67 -10.44 -13.16
N LYS A 321 7.42 -10.15 -13.58
CA LYS A 321 6.62 -9.07 -12.98
C LYS A 321 6.13 -9.43 -11.59
N LEU A 322 5.69 -10.68 -11.40
CA LEU A 322 5.27 -11.17 -10.10
C LEU A 322 6.45 -11.25 -9.14
N LYS A 323 7.63 -11.64 -9.65
CA LYS A 323 8.90 -11.63 -8.90
C LYS A 323 9.23 -10.22 -8.43
N GLU A 324 9.19 -9.22 -9.32
CA GLU A 324 9.42 -7.81 -9.01
C GLU A 324 8.45 -7.30 -7.93
N ILE A 325 7.15 -7.55 -8.10
CA ILE A 325 6.12 -7.18 -7.11
C ILE A 325 6.41 -7.81 -5.75
N GLY A 326 6.76 -9.10 -5.74
CA GLY A 326 7.07 -9.83 -4.50
C GLY A 326 8.32 -9.31 -3.80
N GLN A 327 9.35 -8.93 -4.55
CA GLN A 327 10.55 -8.30 -4.01
C GLN A 327 10.24 -6.93 -3.40
N TRP A 328 9.46 -6.10 -4.07
CA TRP A 328 9.03 -4.81 -3.52
C TRP A 328 8.17 -4.96 -2.26
N ALA A 329 7.24 -5.92 -2.24
CA ALA A 329 6.44 -6.23 -1.06
C ALA A 329 7.32 -6.65 0.14
N GLN A 330 8.35 -7.48 -0.10
CA GLN A 330 9.33 -7.86 0.91
C GLN A 330 10.12 -6.66 1.40
N TYR A 331 10.67 -5.82 0.51
CA TYR A 331 11.47 -4.64 0.87
C TYR A 331 10.64 -3.63 1.68
N THR A 332 9.39 -3.37 1.28
CA THR A 332 8.46 -2.52 2.04
C THR A 332 8.30 -3.00 3.48
N LEU A 333 8.11 -4.30 3.66
CA LEU A 333 7.94 -4.86 5.00
C LEU A 333 9.24 -4.82 5.81
N GLU A 334 10.39 -5.12 5.18
CA GLU A 334 11.70 -5.10 5.84
C GLU A 334 12.16 -3.69 6.20
N GLN A 335 11.71 -2.65 5.48
CA GLN A 335 12.03 -1.25 5.76
C GLN A 335 11.61 -0.84 7.18
N ASP A 336 10.44 -1.32 7.64
CA ASP A 336 9.99 -1.02 9.01
C ASP A 336 9.27 -2.19 9.68
N LEU A 337 9.88 -3.38 9.63
CA LEU A 337 9.30 -4.58 10.21
C LEU A 337 8.97 -4.43 11.71
N GLU A 338 9.81 -3.70 12.45
CA GLU A 338 9.60 -3.41 13.86
C GLU A 338 8.42 -2.45 14.09
N GLY A 339 8.30 -1.39 13.28
CA GLY A 339 7.20 -0.43 13.36
C GLY A 339 5.85 -1.06 13.10
N PHE A 340 5.76 -1.99 12.16
CA PHE A 340 4.51 -2.74 11.90
C PHE A 340 4.04 -3.58 13.09
N VAL A 341 4.96 -4.07 13.93
CA VAL A 341 4.64 -5.04 14.98
C VAL A 341 4.56 -4.41 16.37
N MET A 342 5.38 -3.41 16.65
CA MET A 342 5.68 -2.91 18.00
C MET A 342 4.43 -2.53 18.80
N PHE A 343 3.54 -1.73 18.22
CA PHE A 343 2.33 -1.27 18.92
C PHE A 343 1.42 -2.44 19.31
N MET A 344 1.15 -3.34 18.36
CA MET A 344 0.31 -4.52 18.62
C MET A 344 0.95 -5.46 19.63
N TRP A 345 2.26 -5.71 19.48
CA TRP A 345 2.99 -6.64 20.34
C TRP A 345 3.09 -6.15 21.78
N ASN A 346 3.61 -4.95 21.97
CA ASN A 346 3.95 -4.42 23.27
C ASN A 346 2.78 -3.67 23.92
N THR A 347 2.16 -2.70 23.21
CA THR A 347 1.12 -1.84 23.80
C THR A 347 -0.22 -2.57 23.92
N VAL A 348 -0.66 -3.28 22.89
CA VAL A 348 -1.97 -3.93 22.88
C VAL A 348 -1.94 -5.28 23.59
N LEU A 349 -0.94 -6.12 23.28
CA LEU A 349 -0.87 -7.48 23.83
C LEU A 349 -0.05 -7.58 25.12
N GLY A 350 0.76 -6.56 25.46
CA GLY A 350 1.55 -6.52 26.69
C GLY A 350 2.72 -7.52 26.69
N ARG A 351 3.22 -7.92 25.51
CA ARG A 351 4.36 -8.83 25.37
C ARG A 351 5.68 -8.05 25.45
N SER A 352 6.77 -8.71 25.87
CA SER A 352 8.06 -8.05 26.02
C SER A 352 8.73 -7.70 24.68
N LEU A 353 9.61 -6.70 24.68
CA LEU A 353 10.39 -6.32 23.51
C LEU A 353 11.43 -7.39 23.12
N GLU A 354 11.97 -8.10 24.11
CA GLU A 354 12.92 -9.20 23.88
C GLU A 354 12.26 -10.34 23.10
N GLU A 355 11.03 -10.73 23.48
CA GLU A 355 10.25 -11.74 22.74
C GLU A 355 9.92 -11.25 21.33
N MET A 356 9.64 -9.94 21.16
CA MET A 356 9.42 -9.34 19.84
C MET A 356 10.66 -9.48 18.96
N GLN A 357 11.86 -9.18 19.47
CA GLN A 357 13.09 -9.28 18.69
C GLN A 357 13.37 -10.71 18.22
N VAL A 358 13.09 -11.71 19.08
CA VAL A 358 13.22 -13.13 18.69
C VAL A 358 12.22 -13.48 17.58
N PHE A 359 10.97 -13.04 17.71
CA PHE A 359 9.95 -13.21 16.68
C PHE A 359 10.37 -12.56 15.36
N LEU A 360 10.81 -11.29 15.39
CA LEU A 360 11.21 -10.54 14.21
C LEU A 360 12.43 -11.16 13.52
N ALA A 361 13.41 -11.68 14.28
CA ALA A 361 14.56 -12.39 13.71
C ALA A 361 14.12 -13.65 12.95
N THR A 362 13.18 -14.42 13.50
CA THR A 362 12.64 -15.62 12.86
C THR A 362 11.82 -15.26 11.63
N PHE A 363 10.95 -14.27 11.74
CA PHE A 363 10.12 -13.79 10.65
C PHE A 363 10.96 -13.27 9.48
N ARG A 364 11.99 -12.44 9.77
CA ARG A 364 12.92 -11.93 8.75
C ARG A 364 13.65 -13.06 8.01
N LYS A 365 14.06 -14.10 8.73
CA LYS A 365 14.65 -15.29 8.11
C LYS A 365 13.66 -15.98 7.17
N GLU A 366 12.41 -16.12 7.56
CA GLU A 366 11.39 -16.79 6.74
C GLU A 366 11.03 -16.01 5.47
N ILE A 367 10.81 -14.68 5.57
CA ILE A 367 10.47 -13.89 4.36
C ILE A 367 11.62 -13.83 3.35
N ARG A 368 12.86 -13.99 3.81
CA ARG A 368 14.06 -14.09 2.94
C ARG A 368 14.24 -15.49 2.36
N SER A 369 13.54 -16.51 2.86
CA SER A 369 13.65 -17.91 2.39
C SER A 369 12.78 -18.18 1.17
N SER A 370 12.80 -17.30 0.17
CA SER A 370 11.94 -17.36 -1.02
C SER A 370 12.19 -18.59 -1.91
N ARG A 371 13.29 -19.33 -1.70
CA ARG A 371 13.55 -20.63 -2.38
C ARG A 371 12.77 -21.79 -1.76
N THR A 372 12.29 -21.66 -0.52
CA THR A 372 11.68 -22.75 0.25
C THR A 372 10.30 -22.43 0.81
N ILE A 373 9.95 -21.15 0.88
CA ILE A 373 8.64 -20.67 1.36
C ILE A 373 8.03 -19.81 0.29
N HIS A 374 6.94 -20.27 -0.32
CA HIS A 374 6.23 -19.59 -1.39
C HIS A 374 4.96 -18.96 -0.82
N ALA A 375 5.16 -17.97 0.05
CA ALA A 375 4.08 -17.28 0.73
C ALA A 375 3.58 -16.08 -0.07
N TYR A 376 2.30 -15.76 0.10
CA TYR A 376 1.68 -14.54 -0.40
C TYR A 376 0.75 -13.92 0.66
N LEU A 377 0.52 -12.61 0.55
CA LEU A 377 -0.52 -11.90 1.30
C LEU A 377 -1.76 -11.72 0.41
N PRO A 378 -2.96 -12.10 0.90
CA PRO A 378 -4.19 -11.78 0.22
C PRO A 378 -4.49 -10.28 0.33
N GLN A 379 -4.86 -9.70 -0.79
CA GLN A 379 -5.36 -8.34 -0.90
C GLN A 379 -6.65 -8.33 -1.69
N ARG A 380 -7.47 -7.31 -1.52
CA ARG A 380 -8.75 -7.18 -2.19
C ARG A 380 -9.05 -5.74 -2.55
N VAL A 381 -9.39 -5.51 -3.83
CA VAL A 381 -9.99 -4.27 -4.29
C VAL A 381 -11.50 -4.49 -4.45
N VAL A 382 -12.29 -3.62 -3.85
CA VAL A 382 -13.74 -3.56 -4.05
C VAL A 382 -14.08 -2.15 -4.52
N TYR A 383 -14.70 -2.04 -5.68
CA TYR A 383 -15.26 -0.76 -6.15
C TYR A 383 -16.72 -0.90 -6.52
N ALA A 384 -17.47 0.18 -6.33
CA ALA A 384 -18.89 0.22 -6.56
C ALA A 384 -19.38 1.65 -6.83
N ARG A 385 -20.56 1.79 -7.43
CA ARG A 385 -21.11 3.06 -7.87
C ARG A 385 -22.31 3.47 -7.01
N LYS A 386 -22.41 4.76 -6.65
CA LYS A 386 -23.64 5.31 -6.10
C LYS A 386 -24.71 5.37 -7.19
N PRO A 387 -25.97 4.87 -6.96
CA PRO A 387 -27.01 4.94 -7.96
C PRO A 387 -27.28 6.37 -8.45
N GLU A 388 -27.56 6.53 -9.75
CA GLU A 388 -27.87 7.84 -10.37
C GLU A 388 -29.11 8.51 -9.76
N ASN A 389 -30.06 7.70 -9.26
CA ASN A 389 -31.31 8.17 -8.66
C ASN A 389 -31.27 8.14 -7.12
N ALA A 390 -30.08 8.02 -6.49
CA ALA A 390 -29.95 8.12 -5.04
C ALA A 390 -30.21 9.55 -4.59
N ALA A 391 -31.09 9.70 -3.60
CA ALA A 391 -31.47 11.00 -3.03
C ALA A 391 -30.38 11.55 -2.09
#